data_84721540d0ad2bfcb976f4005c5a71ae
#
_entry.id   84721540d0ad2bfcb976f4005c5a71ae
#
_cell.length_a   1.000
_cell.length_b   1.000
_cell.length_c   1.000
_cell.angle_alpha   90.00
_cell.angle_beta   90.00
_cell.angle_gamma   90.00
#
_symmetry.space_group_name_H-M   'P 1'
#
loop_
_entity.id
_entity.type
_entity.pdbx_description
1 polymer ?
#
loop_
_entity_poly.entity_id
_entity_poly.type
_entity_poly.pdbx_seq_one_letter_code
_entity_poly.pdbx_strand_id
1 'polypeptide(L)'
;KMPVASAQVKSAILFASLGAEGDTRIMEKSISRDHTERMFEYFGASISFSETETILKETEKFTSQNIEIPGDFSSSAFFIVAALISKNSDITLKEVGMNPSRIALLNKLMEMGGNIQIFNHSSFGKEPIADLNIKSSVLNPCEVTPGDVPNLIDELPILFIASCFAEGTSSFIDIE
;
A
#
# COMPACT_ATOMS: atom_id res chain seq x y z
N LYS A 1 16.85 7.05 -15.16
CA LYS A 1 15.99 5.88 -15.35
C LYS A 1 16.43 4.77 -14.42
N MET A 2 15.52 4.27 -13.61
CA MET A 2 15.82 3.18 -12.67
C MET A 2 15.82 1.81 -13.40
N PRO A 3 16.79 0.94 -13.12
CA PRO A 3 16.86 -0.39 -13.75
C PRO A 3 15.74 -1.33 -13.26
N VAL A 4 15.34 -1.18 -12.00
CA VAL A 4 14.25 -1.89 -11.33
C VAL A 4 13.38 -0.89 -10.59
N ALA A 5 12.09 -1.19 -10.42
CA ALA A 5 11.19 -0.41 -9.59
C ALA A 5 11.55 -0.65 -8.11
N SER A 6 11.80 0.43 -7.38
CA SER A 6 12.11 0.39 -5.96
C SER A 6 11.76 1.72 -5.30
N ALA A 7 10.78 1.72 -4.44
CA ALA A 7 10.38 2.90 -3.68
C ALA A 7 11.54 3.46 -2.84
N GLN A 8 12.38 2.60 -2.29
CA GLN A 8 13.53 3.01 -1.48
C GLN A 8 14.58 3.75 -2.33
N VAL A 9 14.92 3.22 -3.50
CA VAL A 9 15.87 3.87 -4.42
C VAL A 9 15.28 5.18 -4.95
N LYS A 10 13.99 5.19 -5.32
CA LYS A 10 13.27 6.40 -5.72
C LYS A 10 13.32 7.47 -4.63
N SER A 11 12.99 7.11 -3.39
CA SER A 11 13.07 8.01 -2.24
C SER A 11 14.48 8.56 -2.03
N ALA A 12 15.50 7.70 -2.11
CA ALA A 12 16.90 8.14 -1.98
C ALA A 12 17.29 9.17 -3.06
N ILE A 13 16.85 8.97 -4.31
CA ILE A 13 17.09 9.93 -5.39
C ILE A 13 16.34 11.24 -5.13
N LEU A 14 15.08 11.18 -4.69
CA LEU A 14 14.29 12.37 -4.36
C LEU A 14 14.93 13.19 -3.22
N PHE A 15 15.38 12.53 -2.16
CA PHE A 15 16.09 13.23 -1.08
C PHE A 15 17.45 13.81 -1.54
N ALA A 16 18.20 13.08 -2.35
CA ALA A 16 19.46 13.57 -2.89
C ALA A 16 19.25 14.78 -3.81
N SER A 17 18.15 14.82 -4.55
CA SER A 17 17.83 15.90 -5.47
C SER A 17 17.48 17.23 -4.79
N LEU A 18 17.20 17.25 -3.48
CA LEU A 18 16.99 18.47 -2.73
C LEU A 18 18.25 19.36 -2.65
N GLY A 19 19.44 18.78 -2.86
CA GLY A 19 20.70 19.50 -2.94
C GLY A 19 21.21 19.71 -4.37
N ALA A 20 20.43 19.32 -5.38
CA ALA A 20 20.81 19.46 -6.78
C ALA A 20 20.25 20.76 -7.38
N GLU A 21 20.98 21.30 -8.36
CA GLU A 21 20.48 22.41 -9.19
C GLU A 21 19.56 21.84 -10.29
N GLY A 22 18.41 22.49 -10.51
CA GLY A 22 17.46 22.17 -11.55
C GLY A 22 16.51 21.00 -11.22
N ASP A 23 15.71 20.61 -12.21
CA ASP A 23 14.66 19.61 -12.07
C ASP A 23 15.21 18.18 -12.06
N THR A 24 14.64 17.32 -11.23
CA THR A 24 14.96 15.89 -11.22
C THR A 24 13.79 15.09 -11.78
N ARG A 25 14.08 14.24 -12.79
CA ARG A 25 13.11 13.33 -13.39
C ARG A 25 13.50 11.87 -13.14
N ILE A 26 12.62 11.12 -12.53
CA ILE A 26 12.79 9.69 -12.24
C ILE A 26 11.82 8.90 -13.11
N MET A 27 12.31 7.85 -13.76
CA MET A 27 11.49 6.92 -14.55
C MET A 27 11.66 5.51 -14.02
N GLU A 28 10.56 4.84 -13.75
CA GLU A 28 10.48 3.46 -13.29
C GLU A 28 9.92 2.53 -14.38
N LYS A 29 10.15 1.24 -14.26
CA LYS A 29 9.60 0.22 -15.20
C LYS A 29 8.20 -0.24 -14.81
N SER A 30 7.85 -0.15 -13.55
CA SER A 30 6.57 -0.52 -12.98
C SER A 30 6.29 0.34 -11.76
N ILE A 31 5.06 0.30 -11.26
CA ILE A 31 4.61 1.06 -10.10
C ILE A 31 5.43 0.64 -8.87
N SER A 32 5.85 1.62 -8.08
CA SER A 32 6.37 1.45 -6.73
C SER A 32 5.62 2.37 -5.76
N ARG A 33 5.78 2.15 -4.45
CA ARG A 33 5.14 2.95 -3.39
C ARG A 33 5.46 4.43 -3.57
N ASP A 34 4.48 5.31 -3.35
CA ASP A 34 4.54 6.75 -3.61
C ASP A 34 4.46 7.64 -2.34
N HIS A 35 4.73 7.05 -1.16
CA HIS A 35 4.65 7.77 0.11
C HIS A 35 5.57 9.01 0.16
N THR A 36 6.77 8.91 -0.39
CA THR A 36 7.73 10.04 -0.41
C THR A 36 7.22 11.18 -1.28
N GLU A 37 6.67 10.87 -2.44
CA GLU A 37 6.10 11.85 -3.35
C GLU A 37 4.92 12.60 -2.70
N ARG A 38 4.01 11.86 -2.06
CA ARG A 38 2.88 12.43 -1.32
C ARG A 38 3.35 13.31 -0.17
N MET A 39 4.38 12.87 0.54
CA MET A 39 4.97 13.65 1.64
C MET A 39 5.64 14.93 1.10
N PHE A 40 6.40 14.86 0.02
CA PHE A 40 7.02 16.02 -0.61
C PHE A 40 5.97 17.04 -1.06
N GLU A 41 4.90 16.55 -1.72
CA GLU A 41 3.76 17.40 -2.11
C GLU A 41 3.11 18.06 -0.90
N TYR A 42 2.91 17.31 0.19
CA TYR A 42 2.31 17.84 1.41
C TYR A 42 3.17 18.91 2.09
N PHE A 43 4.51 18.78 2.02
CA PHE A 43 5.45 19.78 2.50
C PHE A 43 5.68 20.95 1.52
N GLY A 44 4.94 21.00 0.42
CA GLY A 44 4.94 22.12 -0.51
C GLY A 44 5.99 22.04 -1.61
N ALA A 45 6.63 20.89 -1.80
CA ALA A 45 7.49 20.70 -2.97
C ALA A 45 6.67 20.69 -4.26
N SER A 46 7.20 21.28 -5.31
CA SER A 46 6.61 21.22 -6.65
C SER A 46 6.96 19.88 -7.29
N ILE A 47 6.17 18.86 -6.97
CA ILE A 47 6.34 17.50 -7.46
C ILE A 47 5.11 17.06 -8.24
N SER A 48 5.32 16.34 -9.33
CA SER A 48 4.29 15.64 -10.07
C SER A 48 4.70 14.18 -10.26
N PHE A 49 3.77 13.26 -10.08
CA PHE A 49 4.06 11.85 -10.19
C PHE A 49 2.90 11.06 -10.79
N SER A 50 3.24 9.99 -11.46
CA SER A 50 2.36 9.01 -12.07
C SER A 50 2.85 7.61 -11.74
N GLU A 51 2.23 6.60 -12.34
CA GLU A 51 2.62 5.19 -12.11
C GLU A 51 4.10 4.88 -12.38
N THR A 52 4.71 5.55 -13.36
CA THR A 52 6.07 5.22 -13.80
C THR A 52 7.02 6.42 -13.90
N GLU A 53 6.55 7.60 -13.56
CA GLU A 53 7.33 8.82 -13.66
C GLU A 53 7.10 9.75 -12.47
N THR A 54 8.20 10.28 -11.93
CA THR A 54 8.18 11.33 -10.92
C THR A 54 9.07 12.47 -11.38
N ILE A 55 8.54 13.70 -11.31
CA ILE A 55 9.28 14.94 -11.61
C ILE A 55 9.24 15.83 -10.38
N LEU A 56 10.40 16.08 -9.80
CA LEU A 56 10.59 17.05 -8.73
C LEU A 56 11.23 18.29 -9.33
N LYS A 57 10.53 19.43 -9.22
CA LYS A 57 11.09 20.73 -9.55
C LYS A 57 12.10 21.15 -8.49
N GLU A 58 13.05 21.98 -8.88
CA GLU A 58 13.97 22.58 -7.93
C GLU A 58 13.20 23.17 -6.74
N THR A 59 13.54 22.71 -5.54
CA THR A 59 12.80 23.04 -4.32
C THR A 59 13.74 23.71 -3.32
N GLU A 60 13.57 25.00 -3.13
CA GLU A 60 14.41 25.76 -2.20
C GLU A 60 14.06 25.52 -0.73
N LYS A 61 12.78 25.30 -0.42
CA LYS A 61 12.29 25.17 0.97
C LYS A 61 11.07 24.26 1.06
N PHE A 62 11.03 23.45 2.10
CA PHE A 62 9.81 22.82 2.59
C PHE A 62 9.07 23.72 3.57
N THR A 63 7.75 23.61 3.58
CA THR A 63 6.89 24.21 4.59
C THR A 63 6.59 23.17 5.67
N SER A 64 6.93 23.47 6.93
CA SER A 64 6.61 22.59 8.04
C SER A 64 5.10 22.36 8.16
N GLN A 65 4.70 21.12 8.38
CA GLN A 65 3.32 20.70 8.52
C GLN A 65 3.17 19.81 9.76
N ASN A 66 1.97 19.81 10.32
CA ASN A 66 1.60 18.78 11.29
C ASN A 66 1.33 17.47 10.55
N ILE A 67 1.94 16.39 11.00
CA ILE A 67 1.76 15.07 10.40
C ILE A 67 1.06 14.17 11.42
N GLU A 68 -0.02 13.56 10.98
CA GLU A 68 -0.61 12.38 11.61
C GLU A 68 -0.20 11.16 10.79
N ILE A 69 0.22 10.10 11.45
CA ILE A 69 0.70 8.88 10.80
C ILE A 69 -0.44 7.86 10.78
N PRO A 70 -0.86 7.38 9.60
CA PRO A 70 -1.87 6.34 9.48
C PRO A 70 -1.48 5.05 10.20
N GLY A 71 -2.48 4.26 10.60
CA GLY A 71 -2.24 2.87 10.98
C GLY A 71 -1.57 2.10 9.84
N ASP A 72 -0.49 1.37 10.17
CA ASP A 72 0.25 0.60 9.18
C ASP A 72 -0.60 -0.55 8.61
N PHE A 73 -0.75 -0.59 7.27
CA PHE A 73 -1.55 -1.61 6.61
C PHE A 73 -0.98 -3.02 6.83
N SER A 74 0.34 -3.21 6.76
CA SER A 74 0.96 -4.52 6.97
C SER A 74 0.71 -5.07 8.37
N SER A 75 0.75 -4.22 9.39
CA SER A 75 0.38 -4.60 10.76
C SER A 75 -1.12 -4.91 10.87
N SER A 76 -1.95 -4.12 10.21
CA SER A 76 -3.41 -4.31 10.16
C SER A 76 -3.80 -5.61 9.47
N ALA A 77 -3.03 -6.08 8.48
CA ALA A 77 -3.27 -7.28 7.71
C ALA A 77 -3.44 -8.54 8.59
N PHE A 78 -2.66 -8.64 9.66
CA PHE A 78 -2.77 -9.77 10.61
C PHE A 78 -4.11 -9.77 11.35
N PHE A 79 -4.58 -8.61 11.77
CA PHE A 79 -5.89 -8.48 12.44
C PHE A 79 -7.04 -8.70 11.46
N ILE A 80 -6.91 -8.22 10.21
CA ILE A 80 -7.90 -8.44 9.15
C ILE A 80 -8.08 -9.94 8.92
N VAL A 81 -7.00 -10.67 8.65
CA VAL A 81 -7.07 -12.12 8.41
C VAL A 81 -7.55 -12.85 9.64
N ALA A 82 -7.04 -12.52 10.85
CA ALA A 82 -7.48 -13.14 12.09
C ALA A 82 -9.00 -12.98 12.29
N ALA A 83 -9.56 -11.80 12.00
CA ALA A 83 -10.98 -11.56 12.11
C ALA A 83 -11.80 -12.35 11.07
N LEU A 84 -11.32 -12.42 9.82
CA LEU A 84 -12.01 -13.18 8.77
C LEU A 84 -12.13 -14.67 9.11
N ILE A 85 -11.05 -15.29 9.61
CA ILE A 85 -10.99 -16.74 9.87
C ILE A 85 -11.52 -17.14 11.25
N SER A 86 -11.69 -16.18 12.17
CA SER A 86 -12.18 -16.47 13.53
C SER A 86 -13.71 -16.46 13.58
N LYS A 87 -14.30 -17.49 14.18
CA LYS A 87 -15.77 -17.58 14.32
C LYS A 87 -16.33 -16.43 15.16
N ASN A 88 -17.45 -15.87 14.71
CA ASN A 88 -18.19 -14.79 15.39
C ASN A 88 -17.35 -13.53 15.63
N SER A 89 -16.31 -13.32 14.84
CA SER A 89 -15.51 -12.10 14.90
C SER A 89 -16.25 -10.92 14.26
N ASP A 90 -16.13 -9.75 14.89
CA ASP A 90 -16.58 -8.44 14.39
C ASP A 90 -15.68 -7.40 15.00
N ILE A 91 -14.72 -6.88 14.23
CA ILE A 91 -13.76 -5.89 14.71
C ILE A 91 -13.74 -4.66 13.81
N THR A 92 -13.38 -3.53 14.39
CA THR A 92 -13.13 -2.30 13.64
C THR A 92 -11.70 -1.84 13.84
N LEU A 93 -10.97 -1.71 12.74
CA LEU A 93 -9.65 -1.07 12.70
C LEU A 93 -9.84 0.37 12.23
N LYS A 94 -9.27 1.33 12.97
CA LYS A 94 -9.44 2.75 12.69
C LYS A 94 -8.22 3.34 12.00
N GLU A 95 -8.47 4.30 11.11
CA GLU A 95 -7.44 5.14 10.49
C GLU A 95 -6.33 4.35 9.82
N VAL A 96 -6.70 3.24 9.19
CA VAL A 96 -5.75 2.38 8.46
C VAL A 96 -5.33 3.09 7.17
N GLY A 97 -4.03 3.05 6.87
CA GLY A 97 -3.49 3.57 5.62
C GLY A 97 -4.04 2.81 4.41
N MET A 98 -4.65 3.56 3.49
CA MET A 98 -5.35 3.03 2.31
C MET A 98 -4.64 3.41 1.01
N ASN A 99 -3.32 3.57 1.06
CA ASN A 99 -2.56 3.85 -0.16
C ASN A 99 -2.76 2.71 -1.18
N PRO A 100 -3.19 3.03 -2.43
CA PRO A 100 -3.46 2.02 -3.46
C PRO A 100 -2.30 1.06 -3.73
N SER A 101 -1.06 1.51 -3.55
CA SER A 101 0.14 0.68 -3.72
C SER A 101 0.37 -0.31 -2.55
N ARG A 102 -0.46 -0.29 -1.49
CA ARG A 102 -0.31 -1.09 -0.28
C ARG A 102 -1.46 -2.04 0.02
N ILE A 103 -2.64 -1.78 -0.53
CA ILE A 103 -3.88 -2.48 -0.18
C ILE A 103 -4.18 -3.70 -1.06
N ALA A 104 -3.20 -4.25 -1.76
CA ALA A 104 -3.41 -5.40 -2.64
C ALA A 104 -3.98 -6.62 -1.89
N LEU A 105 -3.49 -6.88 -0.67
CA LEU A 105 -4.04 -7.94 0.18
C LEU A 105 -5.52 -7.69 0.51
N LEU A 106 -5.90 -6.45 0.84
CA LEU A 106 -7.29 -6.12 1.15
C LEU A 106 -8.21 -6.46 -0.01
N ASN A 107 -7.82 -6.06 -1.22
CA ASN A 107 -8.57 -6.37 -2.44
C ASN A 107 -8.68 -7.88 -2.65
N LYS A 108 -7.57 -8.61 -2.49
CA LYS A 108 -7.54 -10.07 -2.63
C LYS A 108 -8.45 -10.77 -1.60
N LEU A 109 -8.44 -10.34 -0.34
CA LEU A 109 -9.33 -10.89 0.68
C LEU A 109 -10.82 -10.61 0.40
N MET A 110 -11.13 -9.44 -0.16
CA MET A 110 -12.50 -9.12 -0.60
C MET A 110 -12.91 -10.00 -1.81
N GLU A 111 -12.02 -10.23 -2.78
CA GLU A 111 -12.23 -11.18 -3.89
C GLU A 111 -12.47 -12.61 -3.38
N MET A 112 -11.79 -13.02 -2.31
CA MET A 112 -12.00 -14.30 -1.63
C MET A 112 -13.35 -14.37 -0.88
N GLY A 113 -14.15 -13.30 -0.89
CA GLY A 113 -15.45 -13.25 -0.20
C GLY A 113 -15.38 -12.79 1.25
N GLY A 114 -14.27 -12.18 1.65
CA GLY A 114 -14.11 -11.58 2.98
C GLY A 114 -15.13 -10.47 3.23
N ASN A 115 -15.85 -10.56 4.35
CA ASN A 115 -16.81 -9.53 4.77
C ASN A 115 -16.08 -8.35 5.39
N ILE A 116 -15.63 -7.44 4.54
CA ILE A 116 -14.88 -6.24 4.90
C ILE A 116 -15.65 -5.02 4.40
N GLN A 117 -15.98 -4.12 5.32
CA GLN A 117 -16.58 -2.83 5.01
C GLN A 117 -15.56 -1.72 5.21
N ILE A 118 -15.35 -0.91 4.18
CA ILE A 118 -14.47 0.26 4.20
C ILE A 118 -15.36 1.51 4.37
N PHE A 119 -15.08 2.35 5.35
CA PHE A 119 -15.89 3.53 5.65
C PHE A 119 -15.03 4.64 6.28
N ASN A 120 -15.62 5.80 6.56
CA ASN A 120 -14.92 6.97 7.10
C ASN A 120 -13.66 7.35 6.31
N HIS A 121 -13.77 7.34 4.97
CA HIS A 121 -12.68 7.76 4.09
C HIS A 121 -12.22 9.18 4.41
N SER A 122 -10.92 9.36 4.62
CA SER A 122 -10.27 10.64 4.92
C SER A 122 -8.82 10.62 4.45
N SER A 123 -8.01 11.58 4.88
CA SER A 123 -6.57 11.59 4.62
C SER A 123 -5.81 12.26 5.75
N PHE A 124 -4.61 11.74 6.04
CA PHE A 124 -3.62 12.44 6.85
C PHE A 124 -2.57 13.06 5.92
N GLY A 125 -2.63 14.41 5.79
CA GLY A 125 -1.90 15.09 4.73
C GLY A 125 -2.37 14.62 3.35
N LYS A 126 -1.52 13.94 2.62
CA LYS A 126 -1.82 13.36 1.29
C LYS A 126 -1.98 11.83 1.29
N GLU A 127 -1.83 11.19 2.45
CA GLU A 127 -2.03 9.73 2.57
C GLU A 127 -3.50 9.41 2.82
N PRO A 128 -4.13 8.60 1.96
CA PRO A 128 -5.50 8.17 2.17
C PRO A 128 -5.60 7.23 3.36
N ILE A 129 -6.65 7.38 4.14
CA ILE A 129 -6.99 6.52 5.28
C ILE A 129 -8.47 6.13 5.24
N ALA A 130 -8.81 5.04 5.90
CA ALA A 130 -10.19 4.66 6.18
C ALA A 130 -10.28 3.80 7.44
N ASP A 131 -11.49 3.67 7.95
CA ASP A 131 -11.83 2.66 8.93
C ASP A 131 -12.25 1.38 8.22
N LEU A 132 -11.88 0.22 8.78
CA LEU A 132 -12.24 -1.09 8.27
C LEU A 132 -13.06 -1.83 9.32
N ASN A 133 -14.26 -2.27 8.99
CA ASN A 133 -15.00 -3.24 9.80
C ASN A 133 -14.87 -4.61 9.14
N ILE A 134 -14.41 -5.59 9.90
CA ILE A 134 -14.12 -6.94 9.43
C ILE A 134 -14.94 -7.95 10.27
N LYS A 135 -15.67 -8.82 9.56
CA LYS A 135 -16.48 -9.88 10.19
C LYS A 135 -16.04 -11.25 9.73
N SER A 136 -16.25 -12.25 10.59
CA SER A 136 -15.94 -13.64 10.23
C SER A 136 -16.61 -14.03 8.91
N SER A 137 -15.89 -14.76 8.08
CA SER A 137 -16.29 -15.09 6.72
C SER A 137 -15.87 -16.51 6.35
N VAL A 138 -16.61 -17.10 5.44
CA VAL A 138 -16.15 -18.28 4.70
C VAL A 138 -15.41 -17.74 3.47
N LEU A 139 -14.13 -18.06 3.38
CA LEU A 139 -13.28 -17.59 2.29
C LEU A 139 -13.30 -18.58 1.12
N ASN A 140 -13.35 -18.05 -0.11
CA ASN A 140 -13.12 -18.79 -1.33
C ASN A 140 -11.62 -18.88 -1.64
N PRO A 141 -11.16 -19.85 -2.44
CA PRO A 141 -9.78 -19.94 -2.86
C PRO A 141 -9.38 -18.72 -3.73
N CYS A 142 -8.09 -18.43 -3.76
CA CYS A 142 -7.53 -17.39 -4.61
C CYS A 142 -6.42 -17.93 -5.54
N GLU A 143 -6.16 -17.16 -6.58
CA GLU A 143 -4.99 -17.33 -7.42
C GLU A 143 -4.09 -16.10 -7.26
N VAL A 144 -2.79 -16.35 -7.10
CA VAL A 144 -1.74 -15.31 -7.06
C VAL A 144 -0.76 -15.61 -8.18
N THR A 145 -0.55 -14.62 -9.04
CA THR A 145 0.32 -14.68 -10.21
C THR A 145 1.58 -13.82 -10.01
N PRO A 146 2.61 -13.95 -10.85
CA PRO A 146 3.80 -13.10 -10.79
C PRO A 146 3.49 -11.60 -10.85
N GLY A 147 2.40 -11.21 -11.50
CA GLY A 147 1.96 -9.81 -11.58
C GLY A 147 1.46 -9.24 -10.26
N ASP A 148 0.98 -10.07 -9.35
CA ASP A 148 0.47 -9.68 -8.04
C ASP A 148 1.60 -9.49 -7.01
N VAL A 149 2.70 -10.23 -7.16
CA VAL A 149 3.78 -10.34 -6.18
C VAL A 149 4.37 -8.98 -5.76
N PRO A 150 4.68 -8.04 -6.66
CA PRO A 150 5.28 -6.77 -6.25
C PRO A 150 4.45 -5.97 -5.23
N ASN A 151 3.13 -6.11 -5.27
CA ASN A 151 2.19 -5.40 -4.39
C ASN A 151 1.74 -6.23 -3.18
N LEU A 152 2.06 -7.53 -3.16
CA LEU A 152 1.66 -8.48 -2.11
C LEU A 152 2.84 -9.01 -1.29
N ILE A 153 4.09 -8.74 -1.69
CA ILE A 153 5.27 -9.43 -1.17
C ILE A 153 5.37 -9.40 0.35
N ASP A 154 5.06 -8.26 0.96
CA ASP A 154 5.12 -8.10 2.42
C ASP A 154 3.98 -8.88 3.12
N GLU A 155 2.85 -9.05 2.44
CA GLU A 155 1.62 -9.67 2.95
C GLU A 155 1.39 -11.11 2.45
N LEU A 156 2.26 -11.67 1.59
CA LEU A 156 2.16 -13.07 1.14
C LEU A 156 2.08 -14.07 2.31
N PRO A 157 2.90 -13.96 3.37
CA PRO A 157 2.82 -14.92 4.48
C PRO A 157 1.45 -14.97 5.15
N ILE A 158 0.80 -13.81 5.35
CA ILE A 158 -0.52 -13.79 5.97
C ILE A 158 -1.63 -14.17 4.99
N LEU A 159 -1.44 -13.95 3.68
CA LEU A 159 -2.35 -14.45 2.65
C LEU A 159 -2.30 -15.99 2.57
N PHE A 160 -1.12 -16.61 2.74
CA PHE A 160 -1.01 -18.08 2.84
C PHE A 160 -1.86 -18.61 4.00
N ILE A 161 -1.82 -17.93 5.15
CA ILE A 161 -2.67 -18.34 6.29
C ILE A 161 -4.15 -18.20 5.93
N ALA A 162 -4.60 -17.10 5.33
CA ALA A 162 -6.00 -16.94 4.89
C ALA A 162 -6.41 -18.06 3.92
N SER A 163 -5.53 -18.42 2.98
CA SER A 163 -5.75 -19.46 1.99
C SER A 163 -5.89 -20.86 2.62
N CYS A 164 -5.25 -21.13 3.76
CA CYS A 164 -5.42 -22.40 4.49
C CYS A 164 -6.82 -22.54 5.09
N PHE A 165 -7.57 -21.45 5.24
CA PHE A 165 -8.94 -21.45 5.76
C PHE A 165 -9.99 -21.29 4.65
N ALA A 166 -9.58 -21.19 3.39
CA ALA A 166 -10.48 -21.07 2.25
C ALA A 166 -11.11 -22.45 1.90
N GLU A 167 -12.34 -22.41 1.40
CA GLU A 167 -13.05 -23.62 0.92
C GLU A 167 -12.64 -23.93 -0.53
N GLY A 168 -11.60 -24.75 -0.70
CA GLY A 168 -11.08 -25.17 -2.01
C GLY A 168 -9.55 -25.05 -2.10
N THR A 169 -9.04 -25.03 -3.31
CA THR A 169 -7.58 -24.99 -3.57
C THR A 169 -7.17 -23.62 -4.06
N SER A 170 -6.35 -22.92 -3.29
CA SER A 170 -5.67 -21.69 -3.73
C SER A 170 -4.37 -22.05 -4.46
N SER A 171 -4.02 -21.25 -5.46
CA SER A 171 -2.79 -21.44 -6.25
C SER A 171 -1.89 -20.19 -6.17
N PHE A 172 -0.61 -20.46 -6.05
CA PHE A 172 0.43 -19.43 -6.02
C PHE A 172 1.47 -19.80 -7.08
N ILE A 173 1.48 -19.07 -8.19
CA ILE A 173 2.23 -19.44 -9.40
C ILE A 173 3.45 -18.54 -9.51
N ASP A 174 4.64 -19.15 -9.64
CA ASP A 174 5.92 -18.47 -9.89
C ASP A 174 6.12 -17.20 -9.01
N ILE A 175 5.96 -17.38 -7.69
CA ILE A 175 6.06 -16.30 -6.69
C ILE A 175 7.50 -16.11 -6.14
N GLU A 176 8.52 -16.43 -6.95
CA GLU A 176 9.94 -16.31 -6.61
C GLU A 176 10.40 -14.86 -6.38
#